data_4c372225b81e83431d555fa9846b1d93
#
_entry.id   4c372225b81e83431d555fa9846b1d93
#
_cell.length_a   1.000
_cell.length_b   1.000
_cell.length_c   1.000
_cell.angle_alpha   90.00
_cell.angle_beta   90.00
_cell.angle_gamma   90.00
#
_symmetry.space_group_name_H-M   'P 1'
#
loop_
_entity.id
_entity.type
_entity.pdbx_description
1 polymer ?
#
loop_
_entity_poly.entity_id
_entity_poly.type
_entity_poly.pdbx_seq_one_letter_code
_entity_poly.pdbx_strand_id
1 'polypeptide(L)'
;MDGRSAIVKERAVEAELVARVEALGGLCEKVMVVGKRGFFDRLIVLPGPRIIFAEIKRPRFGRVAPHQQQYYDRFKALGVEVYFVRNSADIDRLLAAP
;
A
#
# COMPACT_ATOMS: atom_id res chain seq x y z
N MET A 1 -12.25 -9.03 -19.53
CA MET A 1 -12.44 -8.05 -18.43
C MET A 1 -11.77 -6.75 -18.86
N ASP A 2 -12.47 -5.65 -18.79
CA ASP A 2 -11.90 -4.37 -19.21
C ASP A 2 -11.09 -3.71 -18.09
N GLY A 3 -10.27 -2.72 -18.47
CA GLY A 3 -9.42 -2.01 -17.52
C GLY A 3 -10.21 -1.16 -16.53
N ARG A 4 -11.42 -0.76 -16.89
CA ARG A 4 -12.30 0.02 -16.02
C ARG A 4 -12.68 -0.77 -14.76
N SER A 5 -13.03 -2.05 -14.92
CA SER A 5 -13.39 -2.91 -13.81
C SER A 5 -12.23 -3.10 -12.85
N ALA A 6 -11.01 -3.29 -13.37
CA ALA A 6 -9.81 -3.45 -12.55
C ALA A 6 -9.47 -2.16 -11.79
N ILE A 7 -9.64 -0.99 -12.43
CA ILE A 7 -9.39 0.31 -11.79
C ILE A 7 -10.38 0.55 -10.65
N VAL A 8 -11.67 0.22 -10.84
CA VAL A 8 -12.68 0.36 -9.79
C VAL A 8 -12.33 -0.52 -8.59
N LYS A 9 -11.88 -1.76 -8.82
CA LYS A 9 -11.47 -2.65 -7.73
C LYS A 9 -10.26 -2.12 -6.98
N GLU A 10 -9.29 -1.56 -7.68
CA GLU A 10 -8.11 -0.94 -7.06
C GLU A 10 -8.53 0.22 -6.16
N ARG A 11 -9.42 1.10 -6.63
CA ARG A 11 -9.93 2.23 -5.85
C ARG A 11 -10.71 1.77 -4.63
N ALA A 12 -11.48 0.68 -4.77
CA ALA A 12 -12.25 0.14 -3.64
C ALA A 12 -11.32 -0.40 -2.56
N VAL A 13 -10.25 -1.09 -2.95
CA VAL A 13 -9.24 -1.59 -2.01
C VAL A 13 -8.53 -0.43 -1.32
N GLU A 14 -8.17 0.59 -2.06
CA GLU A 14 -7.52 1.77 -1.49
C GLU A 14 -8.43 2.47 -0.48
N ALA A 15 -9.72 2.64 -0.82
CA ALA A 15 -10.69 3.27 0.08
C ALA A 15 -10.88 2.42 1.35
N GLU A 16 -10.90 1.11 1.22
CA GLU A 16 -11.00 0.23 2.37
C GLU A 16 -9.78 0.38 3.29
N LEU A 17 -8.58 0.43 2.71
CA LEU A 17 -7.35 0.61 3.49
C LEU A 17 -7.41 1.91 4.29
N VAL A 18 -7.76 3.02 3.63
CA VAL A 18 -7.85 4.33 4.30
C VAL A 18 -8.85 4.27 5.45
N ALA A 19 -10.06 3.76 5.20
CA ALA A 19 -11.11 3.69 6.21
C ALA A 19 -10.70 2.83 7.41
N ARG A 20 -10.08 1.68 7.15
CA ARG A 20 -9.70 0.77 8.22
C ARG A 20 -8.54 1.31 9.06
N VAL A 21 -7.59 2.01 8.42
CA VAL A 21 -6.49 2.67 9.15
C VAL A 21 -7.05 3.79 10.03
N GLU A 22 -7.92 4.61 9.48
CA GLU A 22 -8.52 5.72 10.23
C GLU A 22 -9.37 5.22 11.39
N ALA A 23 -10.08 4.11 11.21
CA ALA A 23 -10.89 3.50 12.27
C ALA A 23 -10.04 3.06 13.47
N LEU A 24 -8.76 2.78 13.26
CA LEU A 24 -7.82 2.44 14.32
C LEU A 24 -7.14 3.66 14.93
N GLY A 25 -7.51 4.87 14.50
CA GLY A 25 -6.89 6.11 14.97
C GLY A 25 -5.60 6.46 14.24
N GLY A 26 -5.36 5.84 13.10
CA GLY A 26 -4.15 6.08 12.31
C GLY A 26 -4.36 7.08 11.19
N LEU A 27 -3.28 7.33 10.45
CA LEU A 27 -3.27 8.19 9.27
C LEU A 27 -2.87 7.34 8.06
N CYS A 28 -3.52 7.60 6.92
CA CYS A 28 -3.20 6.95 5.66
C CYS A 28 -3.13 8.01 4.56
N GLU A 29 -1.93 8.50 4.30
CA GLU A 29 -1.70 9.67 3.45
C GLU A 29 -1.13 9.27 2.10
N LYS A 30 -1.53 9.97 1.04
CA LYS A 30 -0.91 9.81 -0.26
C LYS A 30 0.49 10.38 -0.24
N VAL A 31 1.42 9.65 -0.87
CA VAL A 31 2.83 10.05 -0.90
C VAL A 31 3.31 10.12 -2.35
N MET A 32 4.10 11.14 -2.62
CA MET A 32 4.77 11.29 -3.90
C MET A 32 6.16 11.83 -3.65
N VAL A 33 7.18 11.17 -4.22
CA VAL A 33 8.55 11.66 -4.16
C VAL A 33 8.86 12.33 -5.48
N VAL A 34 9.11 13.63 -5.43
CA VAL A 34 9.39 14.44 -6.62
C VAL A 34 10.68 13.94 -7.27
N GLY A 35 10.63 13.72 -8.59
CA GLY A 35 11.80 13.28 -9.34
C GLY A 35 12.12 11.80 -9.23
N LYS A 36 11.31 11.02 -8.52
CA LYS A 36 11.52 9.57 -8.37
C LYS A 36 10.29 8.80 -8.85
N ARG A 37 10.52 7.72 -9.57
CA ARG A 37 9.45 6.83 -10.05
C ARG A 37 9.39 5.60 -9.15
N GLY A 38 8.18 5.05 -9.02
CA GLY A 38 7.99 3.75 -8.36
C GLY A 38 8.01 3.78 -6.84
N PHE A 39 7.88 4.95 -6.25
CA PHE A 39 7.73 5.04 -4.81
C PHE A 39 6.32 4.56 -4.41
N PHE A 40 6.11 4.32 -3.12
CA PHE A 40 4.85 3.78 -2.59
C PHE A 40 3.72 4.81 -2.64
N ASP A 41 2.47 4.34 -2.78
CA ASP A 41 1.29 5.21 -2.87
C ASP A 41 0.90 5.82 -1.54
N ARG A 42 1.06 5.08 -0.45
CA ARG A 42 0.55 5.47 0.86
C ARG A 42 1.59 5.36 1.95
N LEU A 43 1.60 6.37 2.81
CA LEU A 43 2.28 6.34 4.10
C LEU A 43 1.21 6.12 5.17
N ILE A 44 1.38 5.08 5.96
CA ILE A 44 0.45 4.71 7.02
C ILE A 44 1.15 4.87 8.35
N VAL A 45 0.50 5.57 9.28
CA VAL A 45 0.97 5.68 10.65
C VAL A 45 -0.12 5.16 11.57
N LEU A 46 0.20 4.11 12.32
CA LEU A 46 -0.73 3.49 13.27
C LEU A 46 -0.25 3.76 14.69
N PRO A 47 -1.20 3.75 15.66
CA PRO A 47 -0.80 3.81 17.07
C PRO A 47 0.15 2.68 17.41
N GLY A 48 1.15 3.01 18.29
CA GLY A 48 2.13 2.02 18.70
C GLY A 48 3.54 2.58 18.88
N PRO A 49 4.22 3.39 18.05
CA PRO A 49 3.79 3.70 16.70
C PRO A 49 4.25 2.64 15.69
N ARG A 50 3.50 2.50 14.61
CA ARG A 50 3.92 1.72 13.45
C ARG A 50 3.88 2.62 12.21
N ILE A 51 4.96 2.64 11.45
CA ILE A 51 5.07 3.40 10.21
C ILE A 51 5.22 2.40 9.07
N ILE A 52 4.33 2.46 8.08
CA ILE A 52 4.22 1.46 7.02
C ILE A 52 4.10 2.18 5.69
N PHE A 53 4.76 1.64 4.66
CA PHE A 53 4.54 2.10 3.28
C PHE A 53 3.76 1.03 2.53
N ALA A 54 2.77 1.45 1.76
CA ALA A 54 1.92 0.54 1.01
C ALA A 54 1.80 1.00 -0.44
N GLU A 55 1.85 0.04 -1.35
CA GLU A 55 1.60 0.23 -2.77
C GLU A 55 0.32 -0.53 -3.13
N ILE A 56 -0.65 0.20 -3.69
CA ILE A 56 -1.93 -0.40 -4.06
C ILE A 56 -1.80 -0.98 -5.46
N LYS A 57 -2.22 -2.23 -5.63
CA LYS A 57 -2.18 -2.93 -6.91
C LYS A 57 -3.54 -3.47 -7.28
N ARG A 58 -3.81 -3.57 -8.58
CA ARG A 58 -5.03 -4.20 -9.06
C ARG A 58 -5.07 -5.66 -8.61
N PRO A 59 -6.23 -6.18 -8.21
CA PRO A 59 -6.31 -7.51 -7.60
C PRO A 59 -5.74 -8.65 -8.46
N ARG A 60 -5.93 -8.64 -9.77
CA ARG A 60 -5.49 -9.75 -10.63
C ARG A 60 -4.35 -9.41 -11.57
N PHE A 61 -4.31 -8.16 -12.07
CA PHE A 61 -3.43 -7.79 -13.18
C PHE A 61 -2.40 -6.73 -12.80
N GLY A 62 -2.40 -6.28 -11.55
CA GLY A 62 -1.44 -5.30 -11.11
C GLY A 62 -0.05 -5.89 -10.99
N ARG A 63 0.83 -5.53 -11.90
CA ARG A 63 2.23 -5.99 -11.90
C ARG A 63 3.09 -5.05 -11.09
N VAL A 64 4.12 -5.61 -10.48
CA VAL A 64 5.12 -4.81 -9.78
C VAL A 64 6.20 -4.43 -10.79
N ALA A 65 6.33 -3.13 -11.07
CA ALA A 65 7.38 -2.66 -11.96
C ALA A 65 8.76 -2.83 -11.31
N PRO A 66 9.83 -3.00 -12.12
CA PRO A 66 11.16 -3.23 -11.55
C PRO A 66 11.60 -2.18 -10.53
N HIS A 67 11.35 -0.89 -10.80
CA HIS A 67 11.75 0.17 -9.86
C HIS A 67 10.90 0.18 -8.59
N GLN A 68 9.64 -0.29 -8.65
CA GLN A 68 8.82 -0.49 -7.45
C GLN A 68 9.38 -1.65 -6.61
N GLN A 69 9.80 -2.73 -7.26
CA GLN A 69 10.41 -3.87 -6.58
C GLN A 69 11.73 -3.47 -5.91
N GLN A 70 12.52 -2.61 -6.56
CA GLN A 70 13.78 -2.11 -5.98
C GLN A 70 13.52 -1.34 -4.69
N TYR A 71 12.53 -0.44 -4.66
CA TYR A 71 12.15 0.27 -3.45
C TYR A 71 11.67 -0.68 -2.35
N TYR A 72 10.84 -1.64 -2.72
CA TYR A 72 10.33 -2.63 -1.78
C TYR A 72 11.47 -3.41 -1.13
N ASP A 73 12.39 -3.93 -1.95
CA ASP A 73 13.52 -4.72 -1.45
C ASP A 73 14.44 -3.87 -0.58
N ARG A 74 14.70 -2.63 -0.99
CA ARG A 74 15.59 -1.74 -0.23
C ARG A 74 14.99 -1.35 1.11
N PHE A 75 13.69 -1.03 1.13
CA PHE A 75 13.01 -0.68 2.36
C PHE A 75 12.98 -1.86 3.33
N LYS A 76 12.71 -3.06 2.82
CA LYS A 76 12.74 -4.26 3.65
C LYS A 76 14.13 -4.50 4.24
N ALA A 77 15.17 -4.34 3.43
CA ALA A 77 16.54 -4.51 3.88
C ALA A 77 16.91 -3.50 4.97
N LEU A 78 16.29 -2.33 4.96
CA LEU A 78 16.52 -1.29 5.98
C LEU A 78 15.59 -1.46 7.20
N GLY A 79 14.76 -2.49 7.22
CA GLY A 79 13.88 -2.77 8.35
C GLY A 79 12.55 -2.01 8.34
N VAL A 80 12.19 -1.40 7.22
CA VAL A 80 10.93 -0.65 7.09
C VAL A 80 9.80 -1.59 6.69
N GLU A 81 8.64 -1.45 7.30
CA GLU A 81 7.45 -2.22 6.92
C GLU A 81 6.91 -1.72 5.58
N VAL A 82 6.80 -2.63 4.61
CA VAL A 82 6.29 -2.32 3.28
C VAL A 82 5.35 -3.45 2.83
N TYR A 83 4.28 -3.07 2.11
CA TYR A 83 3.28 -4.03 1.65
C TYR A 83 2.81 -3.67 0.25
N PHE A 84 2.60 -4.70 -0.59
CA PHE A 84 1.77 -4.58 -1.78
C PHE A 84 0.35 -4.99 -1.39
N VAL A 85 -0.61 -4.13 -1.65
CA VAL A 85 -1.99 -4.34 -1.21
C VAL A 85 -2.89 -4.52 -2.43
N ARG A 86 -3.46 -5.73 -2.59
CA ARG A 86 -4.30 -6.09 -3.73
C ARG A 86 -5.76 -6.33 -3.35
N ASN A 87 -6.01 -6.65 -2.08
CA ASN A 87 -7.33 -7.09 -1.62
C ASN A 87 -7.46 -6.92 -0.10
N SER A 88 -8.62 -7.22 0.43
CA SER A 88 -8.89 -7.12 1.86
C SER A 88 -7.98 -8.02 2.70
N ALA A 89 -7.61 -9.19 2.19
CA ALA A 89 -6.73 -10.10 2.92
C ALA A 89 -5.34 -9.48 3.11
N ASP A 90 -4.85 -8.73 2.13
CA ASP A 90 -3.58 -8.01 2.27
C ASP A 90 -3.69 -6.92 3.34
N ILE A 91 -4.83 -6.24 3.40
CA ILE A 91 -5.09 -5.24 4.44
C ILE A 91 -5.11 -5.90 5.82
N ASP A 92 -5.77 -7.07 5.92
CA ASP A 92 -5.78 -7.83 7.18
C ASP A 92 -4.37 -8.13 7.65
N ARG A 93 -3.50 -8.58 6.75
CA ARG A 93 -2.11 -8.89 7.08
C ARG A 93 -1.34 -7.64 7.52
N LEU A 94 -1.51 -6.54 6.81
CA LEU A 94 -0.85 -5.28 7.13
C LEU A 94 -1.25 -4.80 8.52
N LEU A 95 -2.54 -4.85 8.85
CA LEU A 95 -3.04 -4.35 10.12
C LEU A 95 -2.73 -5.29 11.28
N ALA A 96 -2.64 -6.60 11.04
CA ALA A 96 -2.41 -7.60 12.07
C ALA A 96 -0.94 -7.69 12.50
N ALA A 97 0.00 -7.37 11.61
CA ALA A 97 1.42 -7.48 11.91
C ALA A 97 1.80 -6.51 13.03
N PRO A 98 2.71 -6.92 13.93
CA PRO A 98 3.18 -6.05 15.00
C PRO A 98 4.06 -4.95 14.44
#